data_83921279b6fe083c9545c47cdbde130f
#
_entry.id   83921279b6fe083c9545c47cdbde130f
#
_cell.length_a   1.000
_cell.length_b   1.000
_cell.length_c   1.000
_cell.angle_alpha   90.00
_cell.angle_beta   90.00
_cell.angle_gamma   90.00
#
_symmetry.space_group_name_H-M   'P 1'
#
loop_
_entity.id
_entity.type
_entity.pdbx_description
1 polymer ?
#
loop_
_entity_poly.entity_id
_entity_poly.type
_entity_poly.pdbx_seq_one_letter_code
_entity_poly.pdbx_strand_id
1 'polypeptide(L)'
;MLETDILIIGAGPAGSMAAKHAALNGAEVLLIDRKSEIGSPKRCAEGVSKDGLKRLEVTPDPRWIASEINKVRLVSPNGTDVLLDEDKVKLSEVGYVLERKVFDKHLAMDAARAGAQIMVKTLATSMEKEKDGIIVHLEHMGNPMEIKAKIVIGADGPESRVGRWAGLKTGLKPGNMESCAQFEMVGVDMKQPGCLELVFGSVAPGGYAWIFPKGEDIANVGLGVLSTKTDKTAYQHLLEFVDTYPGTQKAQPVELNVGGDPVAGLHKELVTDHVLITGDAAGM
;
A
#
# COMPACT_ATOMS: atom_id res chain seq x y z
N MET A 1 -13.17 12.87 -27.28
CA MET A 1 -12.97 11.76 -26.33
C MET A 1 -11.56 11.23 -26.56
N LEU A 2 -10.76 11.07 -25.52
CA LEU A 2 -9.42 10.47 -25.61
C LEU A 2 -9.58 8.96 -25.72
N GLU A 3 -8.70 8.30 -26.51
CA GLU A 3 -8.66 6.84 -26.63
C GLU A 3 -7.30 6.31 -26.16
N THR A 4 -7.27 5.09 -25.62
CA THR A 4 -6.06 4.39 -25.19
C THR A 4 -6.26 2.87 -25.29
N ASP A 5 -5.19 2.11 -25.41
CA ASP A 5 -5.28 0.66 -25.32
C ASP A 5 -5.61 0.22 -23.89
N ILE A 6 -4.88 0.75 -22.91
CA ILE A 6 -5.01 0.38 -21.50
C ILE A 6 -5.13 1.63 -20.64
N LEU A 7 -6.24 1.77 -19.92
CA LEU A 7 -6.42 2.75 -18.87
C LEU A 7 -6.18 2.06 -17.51
N ILE A 8 -5.25 2.62 -16.71
CA ILE A 8 -4.96 2.13 -15.38
C ILE A 8 -5.41 3.16 -14.35
N ILE A 9 -6.25 2.74 -13.41
CA ILE A 9 -6.86 3.60 -12.39
C ILE A 9 -6.20 3.33 -11.05
N GLY A 10 -5.38 4.28 -10.59
CA GLY A 10 -4.57 4.24 -9.37
C GLY A 10 -3.08 4.05 -9.66
N ALA A 11 -2.27 5.07 -9.31
CA ALA A 11 -0.82 5.08 -9.49
C ALA A 11 -0.05 4.69 -8.21
N GLY A 12 -0.60 3.75 -7.43
CA GLY A 12 0.15 3.04 -6.39
C GLY A 12 1.13 2.03 -7.02
N PRO A 13 1.85 1.24 -6.20
CA PRO A 13 2.84 0.29 -6.72
C PRO A 13 2.28 -0.66 -7.77
N ALA A 14 1.10 -1.26 -7.53
CA ALA A 14 0.48 -2.20 -8.46
C ALA A 14 0.14 -1.56 -9.81
N GLY A 15 -0.48 -0.36 -9.81
CA GLY A 15 -0.85 0.34 -11.03
C GLY A 15 0.37 0.87 -11.79
N SER A 16 1.37 1.40 -11.11
CA SER A 16 2.61 1.87 -11.73
C SER A 16 3.39 0.74 -12.38
N MET A 17 3.48 -0.42 -11.72
CA MET A 17 4.12 -1.61 -12.30
C MET A 17 3.32 -2.16 -13.49
N ALA A 18 1.99 -2.22 -13.40
CA ALA A 18 1.15 -2.61 -14.53
C ALA A 18 1.35 -1.67 -15.74
N ALA A 19 1.41 -0.36 -15.49
CA ALA A 19 1.65 0.65 -16.53
C ALA A 19 3.01 0.49 -17.18
N LYS A 20 4.08 0.30 -16.39
CA LYS A 20 5.43 0.07 -16.89
C LYS A 20 5.48 -1.14 -17.83
N HIS A 21 4.97 -2.28 -17.37
CA HIS A 21 5.04 -3.51 -18.17
C HIS A 21 4.13 -3.48 -19.40
N ALA A 22 2.95 -2.87 -19.33
CA ALA A 22 2.09 -2.71 -20.49
C ALA A 22 2.74 -1.82 -21.56
N ALA A 23 3.33 -0.69 -21.15
CA ALA A 23 4.03 0.22 -22.08
C ALA A 23 5.28 -0.41 -22.69
N LEU A 24 6.09 -1.16 -21.92
CA LEU A 24 7.24 -1.91 -22.44
C LEU A 24 6.86 -2.96 -23.49
N ASN A 25 5.62 -3.45 -23.44
CA ASN A 25 5.08 -4.39 -24.44
C ASN A 25 4.32 -3.70 -25.59
N GLY A 26 4.45 -2.39 -25.72
CA GLY A 26 3.98 -1.62 -26.89
C GLY A 26 2.53 -1.17 -26.83
N ALA A 27 1.83 -1.29 -25.70
CA ALA A 27 0.49 -0.76 -25.54
C ALA A 27 0.51 0.78 -25.35
N GLU A 28 -0.48 1.49 -25.88
CA GLU A 28 -0.78 2.85 -25.45
C GLU A 28 -1.40 2.82 -24.06
N VAL A 29 -0.68 3.36 -23.06
CA VAL A 29 -1.06 3.29 -21.65
C VAL A 29 -1.32 4.66 -21.09
N LEU A 30 -2.46 4.82 -20.44
CA LEU A 30 -2.77 5.97 -19.61
C LEU A 30 -2.93 5.53 -18.15
N LEU A 31 -2.08 6.06 -17.27
CA LEU A 31 -2.12 5.86 -15.83
C LEU A 31 -2.71 7.09 -15.14
N ILE A 32 -3.80 6.93 -14.41
CA ILE A 32 -4.42 8.05 -13.70
C ILE A 32 -4.38 7.86 -12.18
N ASP A 33 -4.27 8.96 -11.44
CA ASP A 33 -4.43 8.96 -9.98
C ASP A 33 -5.28 10.15 -9.53
N ARG A 34 -6.19 9.90 -8.57
CA ARG A 34 -7.06 10.94 -7.97
C ARG A 34 -6.28 11.97 -7.15
N LYS A 35 -5.11 11.59 -6.64
CA LYS A 35 -4.25 12.45 -5.85
C LYS A 35 -3.50 13.43 -6.74
N SER A 36 -3.19 14.61 -6.21
CA SER A 36 -2.32 15.58 -6.87
C SER A 36 -0.84 15.19 -6.82
N GLU A 37 -0.51 14.26 -5.92
CA GLU A 37 0.84 13.75 -5.71
C GLU A 37 0.81 12.23 -5.52
N ILE A 38 1.49 11.49 -6.39
CA ILE A 38 1.63 10.04 -6.28
C ILE A 38 2.43 9.71 -5.00
N GLY A 39 1.98 8.70 -4.26
CA GLY A 39 2.59 8.28 -2.99
C GLY A 39 2.12 9.06 -1.76
N SER A 40 1.40 10.19 -1.91
CA SER A 40 0.93 11.02 -0.79
C SER A 40 -0.59 11.13 -0.74
N PRO A 41 -1.26 10.99 0.43
CA PRO A 41 -0.69 10.46 1.69
C PRO A 41 -0.33 8.98 1.57
N LYS A 42 0.69 8.56 2.31
CA LYS A 42 1.03 7.13 2.44
C LYS A 42 0.00 6.43 3.33
N ARG A 43 -0.23 5.12 3.09
CA ARG A 43 -1.11 4.27 3.91
C ARG A 43 -0.48 2.89 4.07
N CYS A 44 0.73 2.86 4.66
CA CYS A 44 1.54 1.65 4.73
C CYS A 44 2.58 1.79 5.84
N ALA A 45 2.97 0.68 6.47
CA ALA A 45 4.11 0.61 7.38
C ALA A 45 5.47 0.73 6.66
N GLU A 46 5.45 0.64 5.31
CA GLU A 46 6.58 0.88 4.41
C GLU A 46 7.63 -0.25 4.32
N GLY A 47 7.32 -1.42 4.87
CA GLY A 47 8.21 -2.58 4.73
C GLY A 47 8.12 -3.22 3.34
N VAL A 48 9.25 -3.65 2.79
CA VAL A 48 9.33 -4.45 1.55
C VAL A 48 10.45 -5.47 1.64
N SER A 49 10.21 -6.70 1.15
CA SER A 49 11.26 -7.73 1.12
C SER A 49 12.24 -7.52 -0.05
N LYS A 50 13.51 -7.90 0.15
CA LYS A 50 14.53 -7.92 -0.92
C LYS A 50 14.10 -8.81 -2.08
N ASP A 51 13.53 -9.98 -1.78
CA ASP A 51 13.01 -10.92 -2.78
C ASP A 51 11.84 -10.33 -3.58
N GLY A 52 10.95 -9.58 -2.93
CA GLY A 52 9.86 -8.88 -3.61
C GLY A 52 10.38 -7.88 -4.64
N LEU A 53 11.31 -7.02 -4.27
CA LEU A 53 11.94 -6.07 -5.21
C LEU A 53 12.65 -6.78 -6.36
N LYS A 54 13.38 -7.84 -6.07
CA LYS A 54 14.08 -8.64 -7.09
C LYS A 54 13.13 -9.27 -8.10
N ARG A 55 12.01 -9.85 -7.64
CA ARG A 55 10.98 -10.44 -8.53
C ARG A 55 10.30 -9.40 -9.42
N LEU A 56 10.19 -8.17 -8.94
CA LEU A 56 9.62 -7.05 -9.68
C LEU A 56 10.67 -6.32 -10.53
N GLU A 57 11.92 -6.79 -10.54
CA GLU A 57 13.04 -6.15 -11.24
C GLU A 57 13.22 -4.67 -10.86
N VAL A 58 12.97 -4.35 -9.58
CA VAL A 58 13.15 -3.02 -9.02
C VAL A 58 14.50 -2.98 -8.31
N THR A 59 15.43 -2.20 -8.84
CA THR A 59 16.75 -2.00 -8.24
C THR A 59 16.64 -1.12 -7.00
N PRO A 60 17.15 -1.55 -5.84
CA PRO A 60 17.20 -0.74 -4.64
C PRO A 60 17.93 0.60 -4.88
N ASP A 61 17.37 1.69 -4.37
CA ASP A 61 17.90 3.05 -4.54
C ASP A 61 17.87 3.79 -3.19
N PRO A 62 18.99 4.37 -2.75
CA PRO A 62 19.10 5.06 -1.47
C PRO A 62 18.15 6.26 -1.32
N ARG A 63 17.59 6.78 -2.41
CA ARG A 63 16.62 7.89 -2.37
C ARG A 63 15.30 7.53 -1.71
N TRP A 64 14.92 6.26 -1.73
CA TRP A 64 13.67 5.78 -1.17
C TRP A 64 13.84 4.63 -0.15
N ILE A 65 15.07 4.23 0.15
CA ILE A 65 15.38 3.31 1.26
C ILE A 65 15.63 4.17 2.52
N ALA A 66 14.77 4.05 3.51
CA ALA A 66 14.96 4.70 4.80
C ALA A 66 15.88 3.87 5.71
N SER A 67 15.67 2.55 5.78
CA SER A 67 16.58 1.64 6.49
C SER A 67 16.57 0.23 5.92
N GLU A 68 17.66 -0.50 6.16
CA GLU A 68 17.78 -1.92 5.83
C GLU A 68 17.42 -2.76 7.07
N ILE A 69 16.63 -3.81 6.86
CA ILE A 69 16.14 -4.72 7.89
C ILE A 69 16.82 -6.08 7.73
N ASN A 70 17.48 -6.53 8.78
CA ASN A 70 18.12 -7.84 8.86
C ASN A 70 17.67 -8.66 10.08
N LYS A 71 16.80 -8.08 10.93
CA LYS A 71 16.25 -8.73 12.11
C LYS A 71 14.75 -8.46 12.25
N VAL A 72 14.06 -9.44 12.80
CA VAL A 72 12.64 -9.34 13.15
C VAL A 72 12.46 -9.78 14.60
N ARG A 73 11.88 -8.93 15.42
CA ARG A 73 11.50 -9.26 16.80
C ARG A 73 10.00 -9.49 16.87
N LEU A 74 9.61 -10.68 17.29
CA LEU A 74 8.22 -11.04 17.52
C LEU A 74 7.95 -11.01 19.02
N VAL A 75 7.01 -10.18 19.47
CA VAL A 75 6.65 -10.04 20.89
C VAL A 75 5.26 -10.64 21.10
N SER A 76 5.18 -11.64 21.96
CA SER A 76 3.93 -12.32 22.30
C SER A 76 3.13 -11.57 23.37
N PRO A 77 1.84 -11.91 23.57
CA PRO A 77 0.97 -11.22 24.55
C PRO A 77 1.45 -11.27 26.00
N ASN A 78 2.25 -12.27 26.38
CA ASN A 78 2.82 -12.40 27.73
C ASN A 78 4.19 -11.72 27.88
N GLY A 79 4.64 -10.99 26.86
CA GLY A 79 5.93 -10.28 26.86
C GLY A 79 7.14 -11.14 26.53
N THR A 80 6.96 -12.44 26.23
CA THR A 80 8.05 -13.26 25.69
C THR A 80 8.33 -12.81 24.27
N ASP A 81 9.61 -12.67 23.91
CA ASP A 81 10.01 -12.29 22.57
C ASP A 81 10.96 -13.30 21.92
N VAL A 82 10.89 -13.35 20.59
CA VAL A 82 11.77 -14.14 19.74
C VAL A 82 12.45 -13.21 18.75
N LEU A 83 13.76 -13.21 18.74
CA LEU A 83 14.56 -12.50 17.76
C LEU A 83 14.96 -13.43 16.62
N LEU A 84 14.46 -13.15 15.43
CA LEU A 84 14.88 -13.78 14.19
C LEU A 84 15.97 -12.91 13.57
N ASP A 85 17.13 -13.50 13.29
CA ASP A 85 18.32 -12.84 12.76
C ASP A 85 18.72 -13.50 11.45
N GLU A 86 18.94 -12.70 10.38
CA GLU A 86 19.31 -13.18 9.04
C GLU A 86 20.54 -14.10 9.06
N ASP A 87 21.50 -13.80 9.95
CA ASP A 87 22.72 -14.61 10.09
C ASP A 87 22.49 -16.00 10.70
N LYS A 88 21.34 -16.21 11.35
CA LYS A 88 21.02 -17.45 12.08
C LYS A 88 19.96 -18.30 11.42
N VAL A 89 19.02 -17.67 10.74
CA VAL A 89 17.89 -18.33 10.07
C VAL A 89 17.63 -17.67 8.73
N LYS A 90 17.20 -18.47 7.74
CA LYS A 90 16.78 -17.92 6.45
C LYS A 90 15.46 -17.19 6.65
N LEU A 91 15.49 -15.86 6.63
CA LEU A 91 14.32 -14.99 6.75
C LEU A 91 13.85 -14.56 5.36
N SER A 92 12.56 -14.73 5.10
CA SER A 92 11.88 -14.13 3.93
C SER A 92 11.59 -12.63 4.12
N GLU A 93 11.62 -12.19 5.37
CA GLU A 93 11.19 -10.86 5.80
C GLU A 93 12.32 -9.82 5.84
N VAL A 94 13.56 -10.23 5.54
CA VAL A 94 14.65 -9.25 5.38
C VAL A 94 14.42 -8.37 4.18
N GLY A 95 14.64 -7.07 4.35
CA GLY A 95 14.31 -6.12 3.32
C GLY A 95 14.66 -4.70 3.69
N TYR A 96 13.75 -3.82 3.38
CA TYR A 96 13.92 -2.39 3.62
C TYR A 96 12.64 -1.79 4.21
N VAL A 97 12.79 -0.76 5.02
CA VAL A 97 11.73 0.22 5.26
C VAL A 97 11.94 1.37 4.28
N LEU A 98 10.88 1.75 3.61
CA LEU A 98 10.93 2.68 2.48
C LEU A 98 10.47 4.08 2.87
N GLU A 99 10.81 5.04 2.04
CA GLU A 99 10.09 6.31 1.88
C GLU A 99 9.04 6.14 0.77
N ARG A 100 7.85 5.63 1.10
CA ARG A 100 6.79 5.31 0.12
C ARG A 100 6.38 6.51 -0.73
N LYS A 101 6.42 7.72 -0.19
CA LYS A 101 6.16 8.94 -0.96
C LYS A 101 7.15 9.12 -2.11
N VAL A 102 8.39 8.70 -1.92
CA VAL A 102 9.45 8.73 -2.95
C VAL A 102 9.41 7.48 -3.82
N PHE A 103 9.24 6.31 -3.21
CA PHE A 103 9.19 5.02 -3.91
C PHE A 103 8.04 4.92 -4.91
N ASP A 104 6.82 5.29 -4.52
CA ASP A 104 5.66 5.23 -5.41
C ASP A 104 5.83 6.17 -6.62
N LYS A 105 6.40 7.37 -6.40
CA LYS A 105 6.78 8.27 -7.51
C LYS A 105 7.86 7.66 -8.40
N HIS A 106 8.84 6.96 -7.82
CA HIS A 106 9.89 6.30 -8.58
C HIS A 106 9.30 5.26 -9.54
N LEU A 107 8.39 4.41 -9.06
CA LEU A 107 7.70 3.43 -9.90
C LEU A 107 6.88 4.10 -11.02
N ALA A 108 6.18 5.19 -10.71
CA ALA A 108 5.41 5.93 -11.71
C ALA A 108 6.33 6.60 -12.75
N MET A 109 7.48 7.16 -12.33
CA MET A 109 8.48 7.70 -13.25
C MET A 109 9.05 6.60 -14.18
N ASP A 110 9.24 5.39 -13.68
CA ASP A 110 9.68 4.26 -14.51
C ASP A 110 8.61 3.86 -15.53
N ALA A 111 7.33 3.89 -15.14
CA ALA A 111 6.22 3.69 -16.08
C ALA A 111 6.21 4.77 -17.17
N ALA A 112 6.43 6.04 -16.81
CA ALA A 112 6.52 7.13 -17.79
C ALA A 112 7.71 6.98 -18.73
N ARG A 113 8.89 6.57 -18.21
CA ARG A 113 10.09 6.28 -19.05
C ARG A 113 9.86 5.12 -20.00
N ALA A 114 9.01 4.16 -19.61
CA ALA A 114 8.60 3.05 -20.46
C ALA A 114 7.59 3.45 -21.56
N GLY A 115 7.05 4.68 -21.52
CA GLY A 115 6.11 5.20 -22.51
C GLY A 115 4.68 5.42 -22.03
N ALA A 116 4.36 5.09 -20.76
CA ALA A 116 3.04 5.37 -20.22
C ALA A 116 2.81 6.88 -20.03
N GLN A 117 1.62 7.36 -20.40
CA GLN A 117 1.18 8.70 -20.04
C GLN A 117 0.61 8.70 -18.62
N ILE A 118 0.81 9.80 -17.88
CA ILE A 118 0.36 9.91 -16.48
C ILE A 118 -0.51 11.16 -16.32
N MET A 119 -1.67 10.99 -15.67
CA MET A 119 -2.53 12.10 -15.28
C MET A 119 -2.79 12.04 -13.77
N VAL A 120 -2.20 12.95 -13.02
CA VAL A 120 -2.49 13.17 -11.60
C VAL A 120 -3.75 14.01 -11.44
N LYS A 121 -4.31 14.05 -10.20
CA LYS A 121 -5.56 14.74 -9.88
C LYS A 121 -6.68 14.42 -10.87
N THR A 122 -6.78 13.13 -11.20
CA THR A 122 -7.76 12.58 -12.15
C THR A 122 -8.53 11.45 -11.47
N LEU A 123 -9.79 11.71 -11.18
CA LEU A 123 -10.68 10.81 -10.46
C LEU A 123 -11.60 10.09 -11.45
N ALA A 124 -11.55 8.77 -11.50
CA ALA A 124 -12.59 7.98 -12.16
C ALA A 124 -13.88 8.03 -11.33
N THR A 125 -15.00 8.37 -11.99
CA THR A 125 -16.31 8.57 -11.34
C THR A 125 -17.28 7.45 -11.65
N SER A 126 -17.25 6.91 -12.89
CA SER A 126 -18.05 5.77 -13.35
C SER A 126 -17.43 5.11 -14.57
N MET A 127 -17.96 3.94 -14.95
CA MET A 127 -17.62 3.22 -16.17
C MET A 127 -18.88 2.74 -16.88
N GLU A 128 -18.84 2.72 -18.20
CA GLU A 128 -19.87 2.16 -19.06
C GLU A 128 -19.23 1.14 -20.02
N LYS A 129 -19.83 -0.06 -20.10
CA LYS A 129 -19.34 -1.10 -20.99
C LYS A 129 -19.89 -0.87 -22.40
N GLU A 130 -19.00 -0.87 -23.38
CA GLU A 130 -19.31 -0.90 -24.78
C GLU A 130 -18.97 -2.25 -25.42
N LYS A 131 -19.31 -2.40 -26.71
CA LYS A 131 -19.01 -3.62 -27.47
C LYS A 131 -17.50 -3.89 -27.57
N ASP A 132 -16.71 -2.82 -27.74
CA ASP A 132 -15.29 -2.89 -28.08
C ASP A 132 -14.41 -2.23 -27.01
N GLY A 133 -14.87 -2.14 -25.76
CA GLY A 133 -14.10 -1.54 -24.65
C GLY A 133 -14.97 -0.95 -23.55
N ILE A 134 -14.38 -0.02 -22.82
CA ILE A 134 -15.00 0.67 -21.69
C ILE A 134 -14.88 2.18 -21.91
N ILE A 135 -15.96 2.92 -21.72
CA ILE A 135 -15.94 4.37 -21.52
C ILE A 135 -15.80 4.61 -20.02
N VAL A 136 -14.80 5.37 -19.63
CA VAL A 136 -14.58 5.78 -18.24
C VAL A 136 -14.81 7.27 -18.12
N HIS A 137 -15.74 7.66 -17.25
CA HIS A 137 -16.00 9.06 -16.91
C HIS A 137 -15.04 9.49 -15.82
N LEU A 138 -14.43 10.64 -15.99
CA LEU A 138 -13.38 11.17 -15.14
C LEU A 138 -13.66 12.61 -14.76
N GLU A 139 -13.07 13.03 -13.66
CA GLU A 139 -12.87 14.43 -13.32
C GLU A 139 -11.36 14.71 -13.32
N HIS A 140 -10.88 15.50 -14.28
CA HIS A 140 -9.48 15.92 -14.36
C HIS A 140 -9.36 17.40 -13.98
N MET A 141 -8.61 17.68 -12.89
CA MET A 141 -8.43 19.05 -12.39
C MET A 141 -9.76 19.79 -12.15
N GLY A 142 -10.82 19.06 -11.74
CA GLY A 142 -12.17 19.62 -11.54
C GLY A 142 -13.05 19.71 -12.80
N ASN A 143 -12.57 19.29 -13.96
CA ASN A 143 -13.33 19.31 -15.20
C ASN A 143 -13.75 17.89 -15.62
N PRO A 144 -14.98 17.69 -16.10
CA PRO A 144 -15.42 16.40 -16.60
C PRO A 144 -14.67 16.03 -17.88
N MET A 145 -14.35 14.75 -18.01
CA MET A 145 -13.63 14.18 -19.15
C MET A 145 -14.06 12.74 -19.35
N GLU A 146 -13.96 12.25 -20.59
CA GLU A 146 -14.23 10.86 -20.96
C GLU A 146 -13.04 10.24 -21.67
N ILE A 147 -12.75 9.00 -21.33
CA ILE A 147 -11.72 8.19 -21.99
C ILE A 147 -12.32 6.86 -22.40
N LYS A 148 -12.08 6.48 -23.66
CA LYS A 148 -12.37 5.14 -24.16
C LYS A 148 -11.11 4.29 -24.08
N ALA A 149 -11.20 3.12 -23.41
CA ALA A 149 -10.11 2.18 -23.28
C ALA A 149 -10.52 0.79 -23.77
N LYS A 150 -9.63 0.08 -24.46
CA LYS A 150 -9.86 -1.34 -24.80
C LYS A 150 -9.85 -2.21 -23.55
N ILE A 151 -8.98 -1.89 -22.57
CA ILE A 151 -8.86 -2.58 -21.30
C ILE A 151 -8.74 -1.54 -20.18
N VAL A 152 -9.42 -1.79 -19.06
CA VAL A 152 -9.26 -1.02 -17.80
C VAL A 152 -8.62 -1.91 -16.75
N ILE A 153 -7.57 -1.42 -16.10
CA ILE A 153 -6.95 -2.06 -14.93
C ILE A 153 -7.28 -1.24 -13.70
N GLY A 154 -8.06 -1.81 -12.78
CA GLY A 154 -8.35 -1.22 -11.48
C GLY A 154 -7.24 -1.54 -10.47
N ALA A 155 -6.46 -0.51 -10.13
CA ALA A 155 -5.44 -0.53 -9.08
C ALA A 155 -5.74 0.54 -8.03
N ASP A 156 -7.04 0.77 -7.77
CA ASP A 156 -7.59 1.90 -7.04
C ASP A 156 -7.65 1.68 -5.51
N GLY A 157 -6.93 0.67 -5.02
CA GLY A 157 -6.69 0.41 -3.61
C GLY A 157 -7.84 -0.31 -2.89
N PRO A 158 -7.80 -0.41 -1.54
CA PRO A 158 -8.71 -1.27 -0.77
C PRO A 158 -10.18 -0.82 -0.84
N GLU A 159 -10.44 0.45 -1.17
CA GLU A 159 -11.78 1.01 -1.32
C GLU A 159 -12.30 0.88 -2.77
N SER A 160 -11.70 0.00 -3.59
CA SER A 160 -11.91 -0.13 -5.03
C SER A 160 -13.35 0.05 -5.47
N ARG A 161 -13.53 0.88 -6.49
CA ARG A 161 -14.80 1.08 -7.20
C ARG A 161 -14.80 0.35 -8.54
N VAL A 162 -13.64 0.25 -9.18
CA VAL A 162 -13.48 -0.33 -10.53
C VAL A 162 -14.04 -1.75 -10.57
N GLY A 163 -13.65 -2.61 -9.63
CA GLY A 163 -14.18 -3.97 -9.55
C GLY A 163 -15.71 -4.01 -9.40
N ARG A 164 -16.28 -3.13 -8.58
CA ARG A 164 -17.74 -3.03 -8.39
C ARG A 164 -18.47 -2.54 -9.65
N TRP A 165 -17.92 -1.53 -10.33
CA TRP A 165 -18.48 -1.05 -11.59
C TRP A 165 -18.44 -2.11 -12.69
N ALA A 166 -17.41 -2.96 -12.67
CA ALA A 166 -17.28 -4.11 -13.59
C ALA A 166 -18.19 -5.30 -13.23
N GLY A 167 -18.92 -5.23 -12.11
CA GLY A 167 -19.78 -6.33 -11.64
C GLY A 167 -19.05 -7.44 -10.89
N LEU A 168 -17.76 -7.26 -10.57
CA LEU A 168 -16.97 -8.18 -9.76
C LEU A 168 -17.39 -8.11 -8.28
N LYS A 169 -17.36 -9.24 -7.58
CA LYS A 169 -17.70 -9.33 -6.15
C LYS A 169 -16.51 -8.94 -5.27
N THR A 170 -16.15 -7.66 -5.27
CA THR A 170 -15.01 -7.09 -4.53
C THR A 170 -15.39 -6.45 -3.19
N GLY A 171 -16.61 -6.65 -2.73
CA GLY A 171 -17.09 -6.10 -1.45
C GLY A 171 -16.38 -6.75 -0.26
N LEU A 172 -15.64 -5.96 0.52
CA LEU A 172 -14.99 -6.42 1.74
C LEU A 172 -16.00 -6.42 2.91
N LYS A 173 -15.98 -7.51 3.69
CA LYS A 173 -16.74 -7.59 4.94
C LYS A 173 -15.88 -6.99 6.08
N PRO A 174 -16.49 -6.47 7.17
CA PRO A 174 -15.74 -5.91 8.30
C PRO A 174 -14.69 -6.85 8.92
N GLY A 175 -14.89 -8.17 8.88
CA GLY A 175 -13.90 -9.14 9.35
C GLY A 175 -12.77 -9.44 8.36
N ASN A 176 -12.80 -8.83 7.18
CA ASN A 176 -11.84 -9.03 6.09
C ASN A 176 -11.00 -7.78 5.81
N MET A 177 -11.18 -6.74 6.63
CA MET A 177 -10.48 -5.46 6.52
C MET A 177 -9.98 -5.06 7.90
N GLU A 178 -8.70 -4.90 8.07
CA GLU A 178 -8.15 -4.24 9.24
C GLU A 178 -8.27 -2.73 9.10
N SER A 179 -8.65 -2.08 10.21
CA SER A 179 -8.47 -0.64 10.36
C SER A 179 -7.10 -0.39 10.92
N CYS A 180 -6.28 0.38 10.21
CA CYS A 180 -4.91 0.66 10.57
C CYS A 180 -4.73 2.13 10.97
N ALA A 181 -3.88 2.37 11.97
CA ALA A 181 -3.41 3.70 12.35
C ALA A 181 -1.91 3.63 12.65
N GLN A 182 -1.16 4.64 12.23
CA GLN A 182 0.28 4.72 12.37
C GLN A 182 0.73 6.15 12.56
N PHE A 183 1.67 6.36 13.46
CA PHE A 183 2.50 7.55 13.49
C PHE A 183 3.86 7.28 12.84
N GLU A 184 4.40 8.26 12.11
CA GLU A 184 5.84 8.40 11.99
C GLU A 184 6.31 9.21 13.22
N MET A 185 7.26 8.68 13.96
CA MET A 185 7.70 9.26 15.23
C MET A 185 9.20 9.50 15.25
N VAL A 186 9.63 10.56 15.94
CA VAL A 186 11.03 10.87 16.23
C VAL A 186 11.31 10.71 17.73
N GLY A 187 12.52 10.31 18.10
CA GLY A 187 12.92 10.04 19.47
C GLY A 187 12.50 8.64 19.97
N VAL A 188 12.26 7.70 19.05
CA VAL A 188 11.98 6.29 19.37
C VAL A 188 13.26 5.62 19.84
N ASP A 189 13.23 5.03 21.05
CA ASP A 189 14.36 4.26 21.60
C ASP A 189 14.36 2.84 21.00
N MET A 190 15.01 2.70 19.87
CA MET A 190 15.15 1.42 19.18
C MET A 190 16.32 0.62 19.75
N LYS A 191 16.01 -0.49 20.40
CA LYS A 191 17.00 -1.33 21.09
C LYS A 191 18.04 -1.94 20.15
N GLN A 192 17.70 -2.18 18.90
CA GLN A 192 18.55 -2.84 17.93
C GLN A 192 18.42 -2.19 16.53
N PRO A 193 19.50 -1.66 15.96
CA PRO A 193 19.49 -1.18 14.57
C PRO A 193 19.10 -2.29 13.58
N GLY A 194 18.36 -1.93 12.53
CA GLY A 194 17.92 -2.87 11.48
C GLY A 194 16.94 -3.94 11.95
N CYS A 195 16.32 -3.77 13.12
CA CYS A 195 15.32 -4.69 13.66
C CYS A 195 13.92 -4.09 13.57
N LEU A 196 13.02 -4.75 12.83
CA LEU A 196 11.60 -4.43 12.94
C LEU A 196 10.97 -5.22 14.09
N GLU A 197 9.97 -4.64 14.75
CA GLU A 197 9.25 -5.30 15.84
C GLU A 197 7.79 -5.49 15.48
N LEU A 198 7.26 -6.70 15.76
CA LEU A 198 5.85 -7.05 15.65
C LEU A 198 5.35 -7.48 17.02
N VAL A 199 4.31 -6.81 17.51
CA VAL A 199 3.75 -7.01 18.84
C VAL A 199 2.33 -7.53 18.74
N PHE A 200 2.08 -8.71 19.27
CA PHE A 200 0.81 -9.42 19.19
C PHE A 200 0.00 -9.33 20.49
N GLY A 201 -1.30 -9.54 20.39
CA GLY A 201 -2.20 -9.66 21.55
C GLY A 201 -3.23 -8.56 21.65
N SER A 202 -3.64 -8.24 22.91
CA SER A 202 -4.71 -7.27 23.17
C SER A 202 -4.38 -5.83 22.76
N VAL A 203 -3.12 -5.55 22.46
CA VAL A 203 -2.67 -4.26 21.93
C VAL A 203 -3.31 -3.97 20.56
N ALA A 204 -3.50 -5.02 19.75
CA ALA A 204 -4.05 -4.92 18.41
C ALA A 204 -5.00 -6.11 18.14
N PRO A 205 -6.26 -6.07 18.63
CA PRO A 205 -7.17 -7.19 18.54
C PRO A 205 -7.51 -7.59 17.09
N GLY A 206 -7.10 -8.80 16.72
CA GLY A 206 -7.31 -9.38 15.39
C GLY A 206 -6.20 -9.12 14.39
N GLY A 207 -5.23 -8.27 14.74
CA GLY A 207 -4.04 -7.95 13.96
C GLY A 207 -2.79 -7.90 14.84
N TYR A 208 -1.90 -6.94 14.58
CA TYR A 208 -0.65 -6.71 15.34
C TYR A 208 -0.24 -5.24 15.33
N ALA A 209 0.62 -4.87 16.31
CA ALA A 209 1.29 -3.58 16.30
C ALA A 209 2.72 -3.75 15.76
N TRP A 210 3.27 -2.68 15.18
CA TRP A 210 4.59 -2.68 14.57
C TRP A 210 5.42 -1.45 14.94
N ILE A 211 6.74 -1.64 14.95
CA ILE A 211 7.74 -0.57 14.98
C ILE A 211 8.72 -0.85 13.85
N PHE A 212 8.67 -0.03 12.80
CA PHE A 212 9.50 -0.15 11.61
C PHE A 212 10.49 1.01 11.57
N PRO A 213 11.79 0.76 11.82
CA PRO A 213 12.80 1.81 11.89
C PRO A 213 13.01 2.48 10.52
N LYS A 214 13.13 3.81 10.54
CA LYS A 214 13.44 4.65 9.37
C LYS A 214 14.75 5.42 9.51
N GLY A 215 15.45 5.27 10.62
CA GLY A 215 16.69 5.96 10.94
C GLY A 215 17.19 5.56 12.32
N GLU A 216 18.02 6.39 12.92
CA GLU A 216 18.58 6.12 14.26
C GLU A 216 17.52 6.18 15.35
N ASP A 217 16.63 7.19 15.30
CA ASP A 217 15.56 7.43 16.27
C ASP A 217 14.19 7.69 15.63
N ILE A 218 14.07 7.47 14.31
CA ILE A 218 12.83 7.66 13.57
C ILE A 218 12.23 6.29 13.24
N ALA A 219 10.95 6.12 13.51
CA ALA A 219 10.24 4.88 13.17
C ALA A 219 8.77 5.13 12.79
N ASN A 220 8.24 4.23 11.96
CA ASN A 220 6.81 4.02 11.81
C ASN A 220 6.32 3.16 12.96
N VAL A 221 5.49 3.72 13.83
CA VAL A 221 4.86 3.05 14.97
C VAL A 221 3.37 2.97 14.72
N GLY A 222 2.84 1.77 14.56
CA GLY A 222 1.44 1.61 14.18
C GLY A 222 0.84 0.27 14.57
N LEU A 223 -0.42 0.09 14.21
CA LEU A 223 -1.15 -1.16 14.41
C LEU A 223 -2.34 -1.29 13.46
N GLY A 224 -2.75 -2.55 13.24
CA GLY A 224 -4.00 -2.91 12.59
C GLY A 224 -4.93 -3.65 13.55
N VAL A 225 -6.22 -3.37 13.50
CA VAL A 225 -7.25 -4.05 14.29
C VAL A 225 -8.43 -4.46 13.43
N LEU A 226 -9.06 -5.59 13.76
CA LEU A 226 -10.35 -5.97 13.19
C LEU A 226 -11.47 -5.34 14.01
N SER A 227 -12.32 -4.55 13.39
CA SER A 227 -13.49 -3.92 14.03
C SER A 227 -14.48 -4.93 14.63
N THR A 228 -14.42 -6.19 14.22
CA THR A 228 -15.20 -7.31 14.78
C THR A 228 -14.63 -7.85 16.09
N LYS A 229 -13.44 -7.39 16.52
CA LYS A 229 -12.73 -7.88 17.70
C LYS A 229 -12.53 -6.81 18.78
N THR A 230 -12.93 -5.57 18.53
CA THR A 230 -12.80 -4.45 19.47
C THR A 230 -13.83 -3.36 19.17
N ASP A 231 -14.27 -2.67 20.23
CA ASP A 231 -15.12 -1.47 20.11
C ASP A 231 -14.32 -0.17 20.00
N LYS A 232 -12.99 -0.22 20.20
CA LYS A 232 -12.08 0.91 20.04
C LYS A 232 -11.67 1.05 18.58
N THR A 233 -11.43 2.30 18.17
CA THR A 233 -10.81 2.59 16.87
C THR A 233 -9.31 2.22 16.86
N ALA A 234 -8.74 1.97 15.69
CA ALA A 234 -7.29 1.76 15.56
C ALA A 234 -6.49 2.93 16.14
N TYR A 235 -6.98 4.17 15.98
CA TYR A 235 -6.33 5.35 16.56
C TYR A 235 -6.31 5.32 18.10
N GLN A 236 -7.38 4.89 18.76
CA GLN A 236 -7.40 4.75 20.23
C GLN A 236 -6.43 3.68 20.72
N HIS A 237 -6.36 2.53 20.02
CA HIS A 237 -5.36 1.52 20.31
C HIS A 237 -3.93 2.02 20.08
N LEU A 238 -3.69 2.82 19.03
CA LEU A 238 -2.39 3.41 18.74
C LEU A 238 -1.94 4.34 19.86
N LEU A 239 -2.80 5.21 20.36
CA LEU A 239 -2.49 6.10 21.48
C LEU A 239 -2.08 5.32 22.74
N GLU A 240 -2.85 4.27 23.10
CA GLU A 240 -2.54 3.40 24.22
C GLU A 240 -1.21 2.65 24.03
N PHE A 241 -0.94 2.19 22.80
CA PHE A 241 0.31 1.51 22.46
C PHE A 241 1.52 2.44 22.63
N VAL A 242 1.47 3.63 22.06
CA VAL A 242 2.56 4.61 22.15
C VAL A 242 2.83 5.04 23.59
N ASP A 243 1.79 5.19 24.40
CA ASP A 243 1.89 5.60 25.81
C ASP A 243 2.47 4.50 26.71
N THR A 244 2.27 3.23 26.37
CA THR A 244 2.62 2.11 27.24
C THR A 244 3.82 1.28 26.77
N TYR A 245 4.13 1.29 25.47
CA TYR A 245 5.20 0.45 24.92
C TYR A 245 6.59 1.05 25.20
N PRO A 246 7.54 0.26 25.74
CA PRO A 246 8.90 0.75 25.99
C PRO A 246 9.57 1.23 24.70
N GLY A 247 10.18 2.41 24.75
CA GLY A 247 10.85 3.01 23.60
C GLY A 247 10.02 4.02 22.82
N THR A 248 8.68 4.05 22.98
CA THR A 248 7.82 5.02 22.29
C THR A 248 7.33 6.16 23.19
N GLN A 249 7.32 5.98 24.52
CA GLN A 249 6.69 6.87 25.48
C GLN A 249 7.21 8.32 25.48
N LYS A 250 8.46 8.55 25.05
CA LYS A 250 9.07 9.88 24.95
C LYS A 250 9.14 10.40 23.52
N ALA A 251 8.82 9.53 22.55
CA ALA A 251 8.87 9.88 21.15
C ALA A 251 7.72 10.83 20.78
N GLN A 252 7.92 11.62 19.74
CA GLN A 252 6.94 12.61 19.27
C GLN A 252 6.44 12.24 17.87
N PRO A 253 5.12 12.27 17.65
CA PRO A 253 4.56 12.01 16.31
C PRO A 253 4.78 13.23 15.39
N VAL A 254 5.25 12.96 14.17
CA VAL A 254 5.46 13.98 13.13
C VAL A 254 4.49 13.79 11.95
N GLU A 255 3.92 12.59 11.81
CA GLU A 255 2.90 12.31 10.78
C GLU A 255 1.92 11.26 11.30
N LEU A 256 0.62 11.43 11.02
CA LEU A 256 -0.43 10.44 11.25
C LEU A 256 -0.91 9.86 9.91
N ASN A 257 -0.93 8.54 9.81
CA ASN A 257 -1.51 7.81 8.69
C ASN A 257 -2.62 6.89 9.19
N VAL A 258 -3.71 6.85 8.45
CA VAL A 258 -4.82 5.93 8.71
C VAL A 258 -5.25 5.28 7.40
N GLY A 259 -5.71 4.04 7.46
CA GLY A 259 -6.15 3.32 6.27
C GLY A 259 -6.80 1.99 6.60
N GLY A 260 -7.28 1.32 5.56
CA GLY A 260 -7.73 -0.06 5.64
C GLY A 260 -6.73 -0.98 4.95
N ASP A 261 -6.58 -2.18 5.49
CA ASP A 261 -5.75 -3.24 4.92
C ASP A 261 -6.60 -4.51 4.69
N PRO A 262 -6.73 -4.99 3.43
CA PRO A 262 -7.45 -6.21 3.13
C PRO A 262 -6.68 -7.44 3.66
N VAL A 263 -7.31 -8.24 4.52
CA VAL A 263 -6.68 -9.41 5.15
C VAL A 263 -7.34 -10.74 4.79
N ALA A 264 -8.27 -10.74 3.84
CA ALA A 264 -8.99 -11.95 3.43
C ALA A 264 -8.30 -12.73 2.30
N GLY A 265 -7.25 -12.18 1.71
CA GLY A 265 -6.62 -12.70 0.50
C GLY A 265 -7.39 -12.35 -0.78
N LEU A 266 -6.90 -12.85 -1.90
CA LEU A 266 -7.42 -12.57 -3.23
C LEU A 266 -8.92 -12.81 -3.38
N HIS A 267 -9.59 -11.90 -4.06
CA HIS A 267 -10.96 -12.13 -4.52
C HIS A 267 -11.02 -13.32 -5.49
N LYS A 268 -12.17 -14.01 -5.52
CA LYS A 268 -12.35 -15.19 -6.38
C LYS A 268 -12.31 -14.85 -7.87
N GLU A 269 -12.76 -13.67 -8.23
CA GLU A 269 -12.84 -13.18 -9.61
C GLU A 269 -12.10 -11.85 -9.69
N LEU A 270 -11.06 -11.80 -10.51
CA LEU A 270 -10.19 -10.64 -10.71
C LEU A 270 -10.33 -10.03 -12.09
N VAL A 271 -11.05 -10.70 -12.98
CA VAL A 271 -11.15 -10.35 -14.40
C VAL A 271 -12.59 -10.52 -14.88
N THR A 272 -13.02 -9.60 -15.69
CA THR A 272 -14.22 -9.71 -16.53
C THR A 272 -13.91 -9.14 -17.92
N ASP A 273 -14.90 -9.10 -18.85
CA ASP A 273 -14.66 -8.52 -20.17
C ASP A 273 -14.12 -7.09 -20.05
N HIS A 274 -12.96 -6.84 -20.65
CA HIS A 274 -12.26 -5.55 -20.70
C HIS A 274 -11.80 -4.96 -19.35
N VAL A 275 -11.98 -5.65 -18.21
CA VAL A 275 -11.60 -5.11 -16.89
C VAL A 275 -10.83 -6.14 -16.08
N LEU A 276 -9.70 -5.71 -15.49
CA LEU A 276 -8.91 -6.45 -14.53
C LEU A 276 -8.76 -5.62 -13.25
N ILE A 277 -8.54 -6.28 -12.11
CA ILE A 277 -8.19 -5.62 -10.83
C ILE A 277 -6.90 -6.20 -10.26
N THR A 278 -6.10 -5.38 -9.58
CA THR A 278 -4.80 -5.75 -9.01
C THR A 278 -4.47 -4.97 -7.74
N GLY A 279 -3.49 -5.43 -6.96
CA GLY A 279 -3.13 -4.84 -5.67
C GLY A 279 -4.25 -5.00 -4.64
N ASP A 280 -4.36 -4.08 -3.68
CA ASP A 280 -5.40 -4.11 -2.64
C ASP A 280 -6.83 -4.11 -3.24
N ALA A 281 -7.03 -3.57 -4.45
CA ALA A 281 -8.30 -3.66 -5.17
C ALA A 281 -8.68 -5.11 -5.49
N ALA A 282 -7.70 -5.99 -5.59
CA ALA A 282 -7.86 -7.44 -5.79
C ALA A 282 -7.83 -8.22 -4.46
N GLY A 283 -7.61 -7.56 -3.31
CA GLY A 283 -7.46 -8.18 -1.99
C GLY A 283 -6.08 -8.80 -1.77
N MET A 284 -5.04 -8.20 -2.38
CA MET A 284 -3.64 -8.65 -2.24
C MET A 284 -3.02 -8.04 -0.99
#